data_4468fdc3d57097bbcaab3c2ab137a537
#
_entry.id   4468fdc3d57097bbcaab3c2ab137a537
#
_cell.length_a   1.000
_cell.length_b   1.000
_cell.length_c   1.000
_cell.angle_alpha   90.00
_cell.angle_beta   90.00
_cell.angle_gamma   90.00
#
_symmetry.space_group_name_H-M   'P 1'
#
loop_
_entity.id
_entity.type
_entity.pdbx_description
1 polymer ?
#
loop_
_entity_poly.entity_id
_entity_poly.type
_entity_poly.pdbx_seq_one_letter_code
_entity_poly.pdbx_strand_id
1 'polypeptide(L)'
;MFFGGGPYVLLPGIDATKSLTFTKLILNPVSTAGASFVGDPSTDYFIQLKSIKIKDKVVSFNATSLLNIDAQGYGGTKISTVKPYTVLETSIYKAVVKTFVKQLPRVPRVASVAPFGACFSSKNISSTRVGPFVPLIDLVLSEGVFWRFFGANSMVQVAKDVFCLGFVDGGVRPMISIVIGGHQLEDNLLQFDLANKRLGFSSSLLFRQTTCANFNFTSNALS
;
A
#
# COMPACT_ATOMS: atom_id res chain seq x y z
N MET A 1 -2.63 -4.78 17.46
CA MET A 1 -3.25 -5.90 16.74
C MET A 1 -4.49 -6.31 17.51
N PHE A 2 -5.61 -6.51 16.81
CA PHE A 2 -6.86 -6.99 17.41
C PHE A 2 -7.12 -8.42 16.98
N PHE A 3 -7.78 -9.17 17.83
CA PHE A 3 -8.33 -10.48 17.51
C PHE A 3 -9.85 -10.41 17.65
N GLY A 4 -10.59 -10.96 16.70
CA GLY A 4 -12.05 -10.91 16.66
C GLY A 4 -12.61 -9.84 15.74
N GLY A 5 -13.93 -9.74 15.67
CA GLY A 5 -14.66 -8.95 14.69
C GLY A 5 -15.23 -7.67 15.26
N GLY A 6 -14.47 -6.62 15.49
CA GLY A 6 -15.00 -5.29 15.80
C GLY A 6 -16.01 -5.20 17.00
N PRO A 7 -16.48 -4.00 17.30
CA PRO A 7 -16.13 -2.73 16.70
C PRO A 7 -14.68 -2.30 16.95
N TYR A 8 -14.05 -1.64 15.96
CA TYR A 8 -12.71 -1.09 16.12
C TYR A 8 -12.80 0.41 16.38
N VAL A 9 -12.91 0.76 17.66
CA VAL A 9 -13.15 2.14 18.08
C VAL A 9 -11.83 2.87 18.30
N LEU A 10 -11.67 3.99 17.60
CA LEU A 10 -10.55 4.91 17.74
C LEU A 10 -11.04 6.22 18.42
N LEU A 11 -10.18 6.85 19.21
CA LEU A 11 -10.52 8.15 19.81
C LEU A 11 -10.74 9.21 18.71
N PRO A 12 -11.71 10.10 18.89
CA PRO A 12 -12.60 10.30 20.05
C PRO A 12 -13.92 9.50 20.03
N GLY A 13 -13.95 8.30 19.55
CA GLY A 13 -15.16 7.45 19.48
C GLY A 13 -15.55 7.04 18.06
N ILE A 14 -14.58 7.00 17.16
CA ILE A 14 -14.78 6.65 15.76
C ILE A 14 -14.73 5.14 15.57
N ASP A 15 -15.85 4.53 15.23
CA ASP A 15 -15.90 3.13 14.81
C ASP A 15 -15.42 3.00 13.36
N ALA A 16 -14.18 2.54 13.19
CA ALA A 16 -13.57 2.36 11.89
C ALA A 16 -14.08 1.12 11.15
N THR A 17 -14.74 0.17 11.83
CA THR A 17 -15.33 -1.04 11.23
C THR A 17 -16.31 -0.69 10.11
N LYS A 18 -17.10 0.37 10.29
CA LYS A 18 -18.13 0.83 9.35
C LYS A 18 -17.58 1.40 8.03
N SER A 19 -16.26 1.61 7.95
CA SER A 19 -15.60 2.17 6.75
C SER A 19 -14.76 1.17 5.99
N LEU A 20 -14.81 -0.10 6.35
CA LEU A 20 -14.06 -1.13 5.67
C LEU A 20 -14.64 -1.42 4.28
N THR A 21 -13.77 -1.39 3.29
CA THR A 21 -14.00 -1.94 1.96
C THR A 21 -13.31 -3.30 1.90
N PHE A 22 -13.94 -4.27 1.26
CA PHE A 22 -13.42 -5.64 1.24
C PHE A 22 -12.90 -6.02 -0.16
N THR A 23 -11.85 -6.82 -0.18
CA THR A 23 -11.33 -7.50 -1.37
C THR A 23 -10.93 -8.93 -1.00
N LYS A 24 -10.85 -9.82 -1.99
CA LYS A 24 -10.45 -11.21 -1.76
C LYS A 24 -8.97 -11.31 -1.37
N LEU A 25 -8.70 -12.15 -0.38
CA LEU A 25 -7.37 -12.68 -0.15
C LEU A 25 -7.15 -13.86 -1.11
N ILE A 26 -5.99 -13.90 -1.73
CA ILE A 26 -5.57 -15.01 -2.60
C ILE A 26 -4.39 -15.73 -1.98
N LEU A 27 -4.26 -17.01 -2.32
CA LEU A 27 -3.18 -17.85 -1.84
C LEU A 27 -2.11 -17.96 -2.94
N ASN A 28 -0.86 -17.76 -2.59
CA ASN A 28 0.24 -18.18 -3.44
C ASN A 28 0.47 -19.68 -3.19
N PRO A 29 0.35 -20.54 -4.22
CA PRO A 29 0.47 -21.99 -4.05
C PRO A 29 1.89 -22.43 -3.69
N VAL A 30 2.87 -21.54 -3.83
CA VAL A 30 4.28 -21.82 -3.54
C VAL A 30 4.73 -21.04 -2.31
N SER A 31 5.44 -21.70 -1.40
CA SER A 31 5.99 -21.07 -0.22
C SER A 31 6.95 -19.93 -0.59
N THR A 32 6.79 -18.81 0.08
CA THR A 32 7.69 -17.64 -0.03
C THR A 32 8.70 -17.57 1.10
N ALA A 33 8.73 -18.58 1.99
CA ALA A 33 9.59 -18.64 3.18
C ALA A 33 10.99 -19.24 2.91
N GLY A 34 11.32 -19.56 1.66
CA GLY A 34 12.61 -20.13 1.25
C GLY A 34 12.56 -21.63 0.95
N ALA A 35 13.70 -22.16 0.52
CA ALA A 35 13.82 -23.52 -0.04
C ALA A 35 13.47 -24.69 0.92
N SER A 36 13.36 -24.44 2.20
CA SER A 36 13.08 -25.49 3.21
C SER A 36 11.61 -25.95 3.26
N PHE A 37 10.73 -25.26 2.55
CA PHE A 37 9.28 -25.51 2.57
C PHE A 37 8.73 -25.76 1.16
N VAL A 38 9.44 -26.56 0.38
CA VAL A 38 9.01 -26.92 -0.97
C VAL A 38 7.73 -27.75 -0.89
N GLY A 39 6.68 -27.28 -1.57
CA GLY A 39 5.39 -27.96 -1.65
C GLY A 39 4.29 -27.36 -0.77
N ASP A 40 4.63 -26.49 0.21
CA ASP A 40 3.63 -25.80 1.02
C ASP A 40 3.21 -24.48 0.38
N PRO A 41 1.93 -24.08 0.52
CA PRO A 41 1.49 -22.77 0.09
C PRO A 41 2.11 -21.67 0.99
N SER A 42 2.20 -20.46 0.43
CA SER A 42 2.69 -19.31 1.19
C SER A 42 1.75 -18.95 2.35
N THR A 43 2.34 -18.59 3.48
CA THR A 43 1.63 -18.00 4.62
C THR A 43 1.45 -16.48 4.50
N ASP A 44 1.99 -15.86 3.46
CA ASP A 44 1.84 -14.43 3.19
C ASP A 44 0.43 -14.08 2.70
N TYR A 45 0.01 -12.84 2.98
CA TYR A 45 -1.29 -12.33 2.55
C TYR A 45 -1.19 -11.63 1.19
N PHE A 46 -1.82 -12.21 0.19
CA PHE A 46 -1.89 -11.67 -1.17
C PHE A 46 -3.27 -11.13 -1.49
N ILE A 47 -3.30 -10.09 -2.34
CA ILE A 47 -4.52 -9.49 -2.89
C ILE A 47 -4.44 -9.45 -4.41
N GLN A 48 -5.61 -9.49 -5.08
CA GLN A 48 -5.68 -9.42 -6.54
C GLN A 48 -5.70 -7.98 -7.00
N LEU A 49 -4.57 -7.47 -7.43
CA LEU A 49 -4.45 -6.18 -8.09
C LEU A 49 -4.75 -6.32 -9.60
N LYS A 50 -5.52 -5.38 -10.15
CA LYS A 50 -5.85 -5.32 -11.60
C LYS A 50 -5.03 -4.27 -12.33
N SER A 51 -4.82 -3.12 -11.72
CA SER A 51 -4.03 -2.03 -12.28
C SER A 51 -3.65 -1.02 -11.19
N ILE A 52 -2.72 -0.13 -11.54
CA ILE A 52 -2.38 1.04 -10.73
C ILE A 52 -2.82 2.27 -11.52
N LYS A 53 -3.47 3.22 -10.86
CA LYS A 53 -3.79 4.54 -11.45
C LYS A 53 -3.10 5.64 -10.67
N ILE A 54 -2.71 6.69 -11.37
CA ILE A 54 -2.17 7.92 -10.76
C ILE A 54 -2.96 9.08 -11.33
N LYS A 55 -3.73 9.78 -10.47
CA LYS A 55 -4.63 10.85 -10.89
C LYS A 55 -5.49 10.40 -12.10
N ASP A 56 -6.19 9.27 -11.95
CA ASP A 56 -7.06 8.63 -12.95
C ASP A 56 -6.35 8.08 -14.21
N LYS A 57 -5.05 8.27 -14.36
CA LYS A 57 -4.26 7.71 -15.47
C LYS A 57 -3.76 6.32 -15.12
N VAL A 58 -4.11 5.34 -15.94
CA VAL A 58 -3.61 3.98 -15.80
C VAL A 58 -2.09 3.98 -16.05
N VAL A 59 -1.35 3.35 -15.11
CA VAL A 59 0.08 3.12 -15.26
C VAL A 59 0.29 1.95 -16.22
N SER A 60 1.07 2.18 -17.30
CA SER A 60 1.28 1.19 -18.35
C SER A 60 2.49 0.31 -18.07
N PHE A 61 2.26 -0.96 -17.80
CA PHE A 61 3.25 -2.03 -17.66
C PHE A 61 2.59 -3.38 -18.02
N ASN A 62 3.34 -4.47 -18.07
CA ASN A 62 2.77 -5.80 -18.35
C ASN A 62 2.01 -6.34 -17.11
N ALA A 63 0.77 -5.89 -16.93
CA ALA A 63 -0.05 -6.26 -15.79
C ALA A 63 -0.36 -7.77 -15.75
N THR A 64 -0.58 -8.41 -16.89
CA THR A 64 -0.97 -9.82 -16.96
C THR A 64 0.08 -10.74 -16.35
N SER A 65 1.35 -10.53 -16.68
CA SER A 65 2.44 -11.37 -16.18
C SER A 65 2.92 -10.98 -14.78
N LEU A 66 2.74 -9.73 -14.35
CA LEU A 66 3.29 -9.24 -13.10
C LEU A 66 2.27 -9.22 -11.94
N LEU A 67 0.98 -9.01 -12.23
CA LEU A 67 -0.03 -8.91 -11.18
C LEU A 67 -0.71 -10.24 -10.86
N ASN A 68 -0.59 -11.25 -11.71
CA ASN A 68 -1.05 -12.60 -11.43
C ASN A 68 0.10 -13.44 -10.86
N ILE A 69 -0.23 -14.38 -9.99
CA ILE A 69 0.71 -15.37 -9.48
C ILE A 69 0.72 -16.54 -10.46
N ASP A 70 1.90 -16.90 -10.95
CA ASP A 70 2.06 -18.06 -11.84
C ASP A 70 2.18 -19.38 -11.07
N ALA A 71 2.28 -20.49 -11.79
CA ALA A 71 2.37 -21.83 -11.19
C ALA A 71 3.66 -22.05 -10.38
N GLN A 72 4.69 -21.25 -10.61
CA GLN A 72 5.96 -21.26 -9.88
C GLN A 72 5.96 -20.27 -8.69
N GLY A 73 4.85 -19.58 -8.46
CA GLY A 73 4.69 -18.62 -7.36
C GLY A 73 5.24 -17.23 -7.63
N TYR A 74 5.63 -16.93 -8.88
CA TYR A 74 6.10 -15.60 -9.24
C TYR A 74 4.94 -14.66 -9.56
N GLY A 75 5.15 -13.37 -9.29
CA GLY A 75 4.16 -12.33 -9.53
C GLY A 75 3.33 -11.97 -8.31
N GLY A 76 2.20 -11.31 -8.56
CA GLY A 76 1.22 -10.96 -7.55
C GLY A 76 1.61 -9.77 -6.67
N THR A 77 0.69 -9.48 -5.74
CA THR A 77 0.80 -8.36 -4.79
C THR A 77 0.58 -8.86 -3.38
N LYS A 78 1.58 -8.74 -2.51
CA LYS A 78 1.46 -9.09 -1.09
C LYS A 78 1.54 -7.90 -0.16
N ILE A 79 1.00 -8.06 1.04
CA ILE A 79 1.08 -7.08 2.13
C ILE A 79 2.20 -7.50 3.08
N SER A 80 3.01 -6.53 3.52
CA SER A 80 4.11 -6.78 4.45
C SER A 80 4.30 -5.62 5.41
N THR A 81 4.34 -5.91 6.68
CA THR A 81 4.73 -4.94 7.73
C THR A 81 6.24 -4.94 7.98
N VAL A 82 6.98 -5.89 7.39
CA VAL A 82 8.45 -5.99 7.51
C VAL A 82 9.15 -5.04 6.55
N LYS A 83 8.58 -4.80 5.36
CA LYS A 83 9.12 -3.84 4.40
C LYS A 83 8.68 -2.43 4.80
N PRO A 84 9.58 -1.47 5.02
CA PRO A 84 9.18 -0.11 5.41
C PRO A 84 8.45 0.62 4.28
N TYR A 85 8.82 0.37 3.03
CA TYR A 85 8.24 1.00 1.84
C TYR A 85 7.75 -0.05 0.85
N THR A 86 6.81 0.33 0.00
CA THR A 86 6.36 -0.54 -1.09
C THR A 86 7.47 -0.80 -2.07
N VAL A 87 7.74 -2.08 -2.30
CA VAL A 87 8.73 -2.57 -3.25
C VAL A 87 8.02 -2.98 -4.53
N LEU A 88 8.49 -2.48 -5.67
CA LEU A 88 7.92 -2.73 -6.99
C LEU A 88 8.99 -3.39 -7.88
N GLU A 89 8.59 -4.39 -8.65
CA GLU A 89 9.43 -4.90 -9.75
C GLU A 89 9.86 -3.72 -10.65
N THR A 90 11.07 -3.78 -11.20
CA THR A 90 11.72 -2.65 -11.90
C THR A 90 10.86 -2.01 -12.99
N SER A 91 10.13 -2.79 -13.80
CA SER A 91 9.31 -2.22 -14.88
C SER A 91 8.07 -1.50 -14.33
N ILE A 92 7.46 -2.03 -13.29
CA ILE A 92 6.37 -1.38 -12.55
C ILE A 92 6.88 -0.09 -11.91
N TYR A 93 8.01 -0.16 -11.21
CA TYR A 93 8.63 0.99 -10.55
C TYR A 93 8.89 2.14 -11.53
N LYS A 94 9.55 1.86 -12.66
CA LYS A 94 9.82 2.85 -13.70
C LYS A 94 8.54 3.46 -14.26
N ALA A 95 7.51 2.65 -14.49
CA ALA A 95 6.22 3.12 -15.01
C ALA A 95 5.47 4.00 -14.00
N VAL A 96 5.46 3.61 -12.71
CA VAL A 96 4.88 4.39 -11.61
C VAL A 96 5.58 5.74 -11.49
N VAL A 97 6.91 5.76 -11.37
CA VAL A 97 7.71 6.99 -11.28
C VAL A 97 7.48 7.89 -12.48
N LYS A 98 7.55 7.35 -13.69
CA LYS A 98 7.32 8.11 -14.94
C LYS A 98 5.94 8.76 -14.96
N THR A 99 4.90 8.00 -14.58
CA THR A 99 3.53 8.51 -14.58
C THR A 99 3.34 9.54 -13.47
N PHE A 100 3.85 9.31 -12.27
CA PHE A 100 3.76 10.24 -11.15
C PHE A 100 4.42 11.59 -11.46
N VAL A 101 5.64 11.58 -11.97
CA VAL A 101 6.37 12.78 -12.38
C VAL A 101 5.59 13.60 -13.43
N LYS A 102 4.99 12.92 -14.42
CA LYS A 102 4.17 13.59 -15.45
C LYS A 102 2.92 14.28 -14.86
N GLN A 103 2.38 13.77 -13.74
CA GLN A 103 1.22 14.35 -13.09
C GLN A 103 1.58 15.44 -12.08
N LEU A 104 2.89 15.69 -11.86
CA LEU A 104 3.41 16.73 -10.94
C LEU A 104 4.35 17.73 -11.65
N PRO A 105 3.95 18.32 -12.77
CA PRO A 105 4.85 19.07 -13.67
C PRO A 105 5.38 20.38 -13.08
N ARG A 106 4.72 20.94 -12.07
CA ARG A 106 5.08 22.23 -11.46
C ARG A 106 5.99 22.11 -10.22
N VAL A 107 6.30 20.88 -9.80
CA VAL A 107 7.16 20.63 -8.64
C VAL A 107 8.54 20.18 -9.13
N PRO A 108 9.61 20.97 -8.83
CA PRO A 108 10.95 20.63 -9.25
C PRO A 108 11.41 19.30 -8.65
N ARG A 109 12.02 18.47 -9.48
CA ARG A 109 12.76 17.31 -9.02
C ARG A 109 14.09 17.76 -8.42
N VAL A 110 14.52 17.04 -7.38
CA VAL A 110 15.82 17.18 -6.75
C VAL A 110 16.60 15.88 -6.85
N ALA A 111 17.85 15.88 -6.41
CA ALA A 111 18.68 14.68 -6.38
C ALA A 111 17.99 13.56 -5.59
N SER A 112 18.12 12.34 -6.08
CA SER A 112 17.58 11.15 -5.41
C SER A 112 18.28 10.93 -4.06
N VAL A 113 17.50 10.48 -3.09
CA VAL A 113 17.97 10.12 -1.75
C VAL A 113 17.65 8.64 -1.52
N ALA A 114 18.69 7.81 -1.44
CA ALA A 114 18.50 6.37 -1.25
C ALA A 114 17.57 6.06 -0.05
N PRO A 115 16.68 5.08 -0.18
CA PRO A 115 16.49 4.14 -1.31
C PRO A 115 15.56 4.66 -2.42
N PHE A 116 15.15 5.93 -2.39
CA PHE A 116 14.16 6.50 -3.30
C PHE A 116 14.80 7.08 -4.55
N GLY A 117 14.23 6.75 -5.72
CA GLY A 117 14.72 7.25 -7.01
C GLY A 117 13.97 8.48 -7.54
N ALA A 118 12.93 8.95 -6.86
CA ALA A 118 12.15 10.11 -7.28
C ALA A 118 11.91 11.05 -6.10
N CYS A 119 12.68 12.14 -6.04
CA CYS A 119 12.59 13.16 -4.99
C CYS A 119 12.26 14.53 -5.57
N PHE A 120 11.60 15.36 -4.77
CA PHE A 120 11.01 16.64 -5.16
C PHE A 120 11.25 17.70 -4.09
N SER A 121 11.36 18.96 -4.51
CA SER A 121 11.34 20.08 -3.58
C SER A 121 9.96 20.20 -2.92
N SER A 122 9.93 20.23 -1.59
CA SER A 122 8.66 20.39 -0.84
C SER A 122 8.12 21.83 -0.87
N LYS A 123 8.91 22.81 -1.29
CA LYS A 123 8.54 24.24 -1.24
C LYS A 123 7.28 24.57 -2.05
N ASN A 124 7.00 23.80 -3.10
CA ASN A 124 5.85 24.00 -3.98
C ASN A 124 4.77 22.93 -3.77
N ILE A 125 4.81 22.21 -2.66
CA ILE A 125 3.82 21.19 -2.30
C ILE A 125 3.06 21.68 -1.08
N SER A 126 1.77 21.95 -1.26
CA SER A 126 0.88 22.33 -0.15
C SER A 126 0.70 21.16 0.81
N SER A 127 0.47 21.45 2.08
CA SER A 127 0.09 20.45 3.08
C SER A 127 -1.42 20.31 3.15
N THR A 128 -1.89 19.10 3.34
CA THR A 128 -3.30 18.76 3.57
C THR A 128 -3.42 17.87 4.80
N ARG A 129 -4.65 17.61 5.24
CA ARG A 129 -4.91 16.69 6.35
C ARG A 129 -4.37 15.27 6.08
N VAL A 130 -4.31 14.86 4.82
CA VAL A 130 -3.83 13.55 4.38
C VAL A 130 -2.42 13.62 3.78
N GLY A 131 -1.61 14.55 4.28
CA GLY A 131 -0.22 14.75 3.88
C GLY A 131 -0.03 15.72 2.72
N PRO A 132 1.13 15.68 2.06
CA PRO A 132 1.47 16.54 0.93
C PRO A 132 0.43 16.44 -0.20
N PHE A 133 0.08 17.59 -0.81
CA PHE A 133 -0.85 17.62 -1.94
C PHE A 133 -0.15 17.19 -3.23
N VAL A 134 -0.21 15.90 -3.51
CA VAL A 134 0.42 15.25 -4.66
C VAL A 134 -0.60 14.37 -5.41
N PRO A 135 -0.28 13.89 -6.62
CA PRO A 135 -1.14 12.95 -7.33
C PRO A 135 -1.49 11.72 -6.51
N LEU A 136 -2.77 11.40 -6.43
CA LEU A 136 -3.28 10.22 -5.73
C LEU A 136 -2.86 8.96 -6.49
N ILE A 137 -2.54 7.90 -5.74
CA ILE A 137 -2.21 6.60 -6.30
C ILE A 137 -3.29 5.62 -5.88
N ASP A 138 -3.98 5.04 -6.85
CA ASP A 138 -5.03 4.06 -6.63
C ASP A 138 -4.56 2.67 -7.05
N LEU A 139 -4.57 1.75 -6.11
CA LEU A 139 -4.49 0.32 -6.39
C LEU A 139 -5.89 -0.16 -6.75
N VAL A 140 -6.13 -0.46 -8.03
CA VAL A 140 -7.41 -0.98 -8.50
C VAL A 140 -7.44 -2.48 -8.28
N LEU A 141 -8.30 -2.93 -7.38
CA LEU A 141 -8.44 -4.32 -6.96
C LEU A 141 -9.52 -5.05 -7.78
N SER A 142 -9.71 -6.33 -7.51
CA SER A 142 -10.85 -7.07 -8.05
C SER A 142 -12.17 -6.44 -7.61
N GLU A 143 -13.24 -6.71 -8.37
CA GLU A 143 -14.61 -6.24 -8.06
C GLU A 143 -14.81 -4.71 -8.17
N GLY A 144 -13.87 -4.01 -8.83
CA GLY A 144 -13.99 -2.57 -9.08
C GLY A 144 -13.68 -1.67 -7.89
N VAL A 145 -13.28 -2.24 -6.76
CA VAL A 145 -12.82 -1.46 -5.60
C VAL A 145 -11.39 -0.98 -5.79
N PHE A 146 -11.03 0.11 -5.12
CA PHE A 146 -9.67 0.61 -5.15
C PHE A 146 -9.20 1.02 -3.75
N TRP A 147 -7.92 0.82 -3.51
CA TRP A 147 -7.23 1.28 -2.31
C TRP A 147 -6.39 2.49 -2.65
N ARG A 148 -6.74 3.64 -2.08
CA ARG A 148 -6.14 4.93 -2.40
C ARG A 148 -5.04 5.31 -1.43
N PHE A 149 -3.87 5.63 -1.97
CA PHE A 149 -2.77 6.23 -1.23
C PHE A 149 -2.74 7.74 -1.44
N PHE A 150 -2.79 8.45 -0.32
CA PHE A 150 -2.68 9.91 -0.26
C PHE A 150 -1.23 10.32 -0.06
N GLY A 151 -0.97 11.62 -0.02
CA GLY A 151 0.36 12.16 0.18
C GLY A 151 1.06 11.64 1.44
N ALA A 152 0.32 11.43 2.53
CA ALA A 152 0.84 10.85 3.77
C ALA A 152 1.39 9.43 3.58
N ASN A 153 0.79 8.64 2.68
CA ASN A 153 1.18 7.26 2.40
C ASN A 153 2.03 7.11 1.13
N SER A 154 2.14 8.15 0.30
CA SER A 154 2.89 8.08 -0.95
C SER A 154 4.20 8.86 -0.93
N MET A 155 4.34 9.83 -0.03
CA MET A 155 5.52 10.69 0.07
C MET A 155 6.22 10.52 1.40
N VAL A 156 7.56 10.49 1.37
CA VAL A 156 8.43 10.39 2.55
C VAL A 156 9.25 11.67 2.64
N GLN A 157 9.20 12.36 3.77
CA GLN A 157 10.07 13.50 4.03
C GLN A 157 11.46 12.98 4.43
N VAL A 158 12.44 13.19 3.56
CA VAL A 158 13.82 12.72 3.77
C VAL A 158 14.76 13.82 4.26
N ALA A 159 14.37 15.09 4.05
CA ALA A 159 15.07 16.27 4.55
C ALA A 159 14.07 17.43 4.69
N LYS A 160 14.51 18.55 5.28
CA LYS A 160 13.66 19.72 5.57
C LYS A 160 12.82 20.18 4.38
N ASP A 161 13.41 20.22 3.18
CA ASP A 161 12.76 20.73 1.97
C ASP A 161 12.64 19.66 0.87
N VAL A 162 12.68 18.36 1.24
CA VAL A 162 12.70 17.26 0.28
C VAL A 162 11.69 16.18 0.64
N PHE A 163 10.75 15.94 -0.27
CA PHE A 163 9.90 14.77 -0.27
C PHE A 163 10.31 13.79 -1.37
N CYS A 164 10.36 12.51 -1.05
CA CYS A 164 10.57 11.46 -2.04
C CYS A 164 9.31 10.59 -2.18
N LEU A 165 9.08 10.05 -3.37
CA LEU A 165 8.04 9.07 -3.60
C LEU A 165 8.41 7.77 -2.85
N GLY A 166 7.57 7.35 -1.91
CA GLY A 166 7.80 6.27 -0.94
C GLY A 166 7.69 4.86 -1.53
N PHE A 167 8.18 4.68 -2.76
CA PHE A 167 8.23 3.41 -3.47
C PHE A 167 9.67 3.13 -3.87
N VAL A 168 10.08 1.87 -3.82
CA VAL A 168 11.47 1.47 -4.10
C VAL A 168 11.53 0.41 -5.20
N ASP A 169 12.62 0.42 -5.95
CA ASP A 169 12.89 -0.57 -7.00
C ASP A 169 13.30 -1.91 -6.35
N GLY A 170 12.55 -2.94 -6.63
CA GLY A 170 12.75 -4.32 -6.13
C GLY A 170 13.61 -5.19 -7.02
N GLY A 171 14.17 -4.61 -8.10
CA GLY A 171 14.97 -5.36 -9.06
C GLY A 171 14.16 -6.00 -10.18
N VAL A 172 14.88 -6.61 -11.10
CA VAL A 172 14.32 -7.30 -12.26
C VAL A 172 13.93 -8.73 -11.87
N ARG A 173 12.69 -9.11 -12.16
CA ARG A 173 12.14 -10.45 -11.90
C ARG A 173 12.28 -10.91 -10.43
N PRO A 174 11.89 -10.10 -9.45
CA PRO A 174 11.75 -10.61 -8.09
C PRO A 174 10.64 -11.67 -8.05
N MET A 175 10.67 -12.57 -7.06
CA MET A 175 9.60 -13.57 -6.91
C MET A 175 8.24 -12.89 -6.78
N ILE A 176 8.12 -11.84 -5.99
CA ILE A 176 6.88 -11.08 -5.80
C ILE A 176 6.99 -9.73 -6.50
N SER A 177 6.06 -9.45 -7.41
CA SER A 177 6.11 -8.22 -8.23
C SER A 177 5.83 -6.95 -7.43
N ILE A 178 4.94 -7.01 -6.44
CA ILE A 178 4.59 -5.87 -5.58
C ILE A 178 4.54 -6.34 -4.13
N VAL A 179 5.27 -5.66 -3.26
CA VAL A 179 5.17 -5.86 -1.81
C VAL A 179 4.76 -4.53 -1.19
N ILE A 180 3.50 -4.43 -0.75
CA ILE A 180 2.98 -3.23 -0.08
C ILE A 180 3.62 -3.12 1.29
N GLY A 181 4.36 -2.04 1.54
CA GLY A 181 5.14 -1.82 2.75
C GLY A 181 4.43 -1.00 3.82
N GLY A 182 5.04 -0.94 5.01
CA GLY A 182 4.47 -0.31 6.20
C GLY A 182 4.04 1.14 6.00
N HIS A 183 4.86 1.96 5.33
CA HIS A 183 4.53 3.37 5.08
C HIS A 183 3.20 3.55 4.32
N GLN A 184 2.89 2.66 3.37
CA GLN A 184 1.62 2.69 2.65
C GLN A 184 0.45 2.19 3.50
N LEU A 185 0.73 1.44 4.57
CA LEU A 185 -0.27 0.91 5.50
C LEU A 185 -0.56 1.86 6.67
N GLU A 186 0.26 2.88 6.91
CA GLU A 186 0.08 3.84 8.00
C GLU A 186 -1.29 4.49 7.93
N ASP A 187 -1.92 4.65 9.11
CA ASP A 187 -3.25 5.25 9.26
C ASP A 187 -4.34 4.61 8.37
N ASN A 188 -4.18 3.31 8.08
CA ASN A 188 -5.21 2.46 7.51
C ASN A 188 -5.54 1.33 8.49
N LEU A 189 -6.82 1.07 8.73
CA LEU A 189 -7.24 -0.14 9.43
C LEU A 189 -7.28 -1.30 8.43
N LEU A 190 -6.61 -2.40 8.77
CA LEU A 190 -6.66 -3.65 8.01
C LEU A 190 -7.30 -4.74 8.84
N GLN A 191 -8.27 -5.44 8.26
CA GLN A 191 -8.93 -6.60 8.85
C GLN A 191 -8.69 -7.84 7.98
N PHE A 192 -7.95 -8.80 8.49
CA PHE A 192 -7.74 -10.08 7.84
C PHE A 192 -8.83 -11.06 8.28
N ASP A 193 -9.89 -11.17 7.51
CA ASP A 193 -10.99 -12.12 7.72
C ASP A 193 -10.66 -13.43 7.00
N LEU A 194 -9.90 -14.28 7.69
CA LEU A 194 -9.38 -15.53 7.12
C LEU A 194 -10.49 -16.55 6.89
N ALA A 195 -11.54 -16.55 7.72
CA ALA A 195 -12.67 -17.43 7.56
C ALA A 195 -13.41 -17.20 6.23
N ASN A 196 -13.57 -15.93 5.85
CA ASN A 196 -14.20 -15.53 4.59
C ASN A 196 -13.19 -15.25 3.47
N LYS A 197 -11.90 -15.50 3.69
CA LYS A 197 -10.80 -15.30 2.73
C LYS A 197 -10.82 -13.90 2.11
N ARG A 198 -10.94 -12.86 2.96
CA ARG A 198 -11.01 -11.47 2.50
C ARG A 198 -10.20 -10.54 3.38
N LEU A 199 -9.73 -9.45 2.78
CA LEU A 199 -9.12 -8.31 3.44
C LEU A 199 -10.12 -7.17 3.48
N GLY A 200 -10.44 -6.67 4.67
CA GLY A 200 -11.07 -5.38 4.88
C GLY A 200 -9.99 -4.31 5.03
N PHE A 201 -10.14 -3.18 4.37
CA PHE A 201 -9.26 -2.02 4.53
C PHE A 201 -10.07 -0.73 4.59
N SER A 202 -9.63 0.21 5.41
CA SER A 202 -10.19 1.55 5.46
C SER A 202 -9.54 2.43 4.39
N SER A 203 -10.19 3.55 4.07
CA SER A 203 -9.48 4.72 3.58
C SER A 203 -8.65 5.32 4.72
N SER A 204 -7.77 6.30 4.41
CA SER A 204 -6.96 6.93 5.44
C SER A 204 -7.80 7.45 6.61
N LEU A 205 -7.48 7.03 7.83
CA LEU A 205 -8.12 7.45 9.07
C LEU A 205 -7.98 8.96 9.32
N LEU A 206 -6.98 9.59 8.69
CA LEU A 206 -6.74 11.03 8.78
C LEU A 206 -7.94 11.86 8.30
N PHE A 207 -8.75 11.37 7.36
CA PHE A 207 -10.00 12.02 6.97
C PHE A 207 -11.03 12.09 8.10
N ARG A 208 -10.97 11.15 9.02
CA ARG A 208 -11.85 11.06 10.18
C ARG A 208 -11.28 11.74 11.41
N GLN A 209 -10.19 12.53 11.24
CA GLN A 209 -9.49 13.21 12.33
C GLN A 209 -8.99 12.26 13.42
N THR A 210 -8.64 11.04 13.04
CA THR A 210 -8.04 10.05 13.91
C THR A 210 -6.86 9.37 13.21
N THR A 211 -6.06 8.65 13.98
CA THR A 211 -4.87 7.91 13.52
C THR A 211 -4.86 6.53 14.19
N CYS A 212 -4.01 5.64 13.70
CA CYS A 212 -3.80 4.35 14.37
C CYS A 212 -3.27 4.49 15.82
N ALA A 213 -2.58 5.60 16.13
CA ALA A 213 -2.10 5.89 17.48
C ALA A 213 -3.24 6.24 18.47
N ASN A 214 -4.39 6.65 17.97
CA ASN A 214 -5.57 6.98 18.78
C ASN A 214 -6.41 5.76 19.18
N PHE A 215 -5.84 4.55 19.03
CA PHE A 215 -6.53 3.36 19.46
C PHE A 215 -6.66 3.34 20.99
N ASN A 216 -7.88 3.12 21.48
CA ASN A 216 -8.13 2.93 22.90
C ASN A 216 -7.90 1.47 23.29
N PHE A 217 -6.78 1.21 23.99
CA PHE A 217 -6.43 -0.13 24.50
C PHE A 217 -7.22 -0.54 25.74
N THR A 218 -8.09 0.33 26.28
CA THR A 218 -8.98 -0.11 27.34
C THR A 218 -9.94 -1.14 26.77
N SER A 219 -9.80 -2.38 27.20
CA SER A 219 -10.77 -3.42 26.92
C SER A 219 -12.09 -2.97 27.55
N ASN A 220 -13.02 -2.47 26.76
CA ASN A 220 -14.41 -2.55 27.12
C ASN A 220 -14.76 -4.04 27.01
N ALA A 221 -14.48 -4.79 28.06
CA ALA A 221 -15.15 -6.02 28.28
C ALA A 221 -16.64 -5.65 28.25
N LEU A 222 -17.32 -6.03 27.19
CA LEU A 222 -18.76 -5.92 27.11
C LEU A 222 -19.29 -6.79 28.22
N SER A 223 -19.75 -6.15 29.31
CA SER A 223 -20.59 -6.73 30.32
C SER A 223 -21.91 -7.17 29.73
#